data_715a98ec42e362936929e5e03188acef
#
_entry.id   715a98ec42e362936929e5e03188acef
#
_cell.length_a   1.000
_cell.length_b   1.000
_cell.length_c   1.000
_cell.angle_alpha   90.00
_cell.angle_beta   90.00
_cell.angle_gamma   90.00
#
_symmetry.space_group_name_H-M   'P 1'
#
loop_
_entity.id
_entity.type
_entity.pdbx_description
1 polymer ?
#
loop_
_entity_poly.entity_id
_entity_poly.type
_entity_poly.pdbx_seq_one_letter_code
_entity_poly.pdbx_strand_id
1 'polypeptide(L)'
;MITVKLLGKRFLRPLLASVLCLWLSGALAAQAKTPSEGQQDQGQNQDQSQKPADTSAQPTPTTPTQSPAAPAPATQEKPEVKITPREAEELFHSVDEILAFDSKHTGLPIKKQVKRRLTSRDEVVAYLTKHMKDEDVKRLQRSELVLKKFGLLPRDFDLEKLLVSLLREQIAGYYDPKTKTVNLLDWVPMDQQEPVMAHELTHALQDQTIHLDKWMQKGEKDLGEIKKDPTPADIENDEMDDTRQAVVEGQAEAMMLEYELAPVGRSIASSPDLVDTMELQMSSGTDDSTVFKDAPIFLRESLTFPYSYGLKFIVTLMEKGGKEKAFADVLANPPHTTRQIMQPETYLSGEKIEPMSVPEFKRDFRDYVKFDIGAMGEFDVAVLIEQYAGKKLSEKLCPEWRGGYYYAARPKGNSAAPLGLLYVSRWSSAEKASELGMIYSQSLAKRYKHVTVTADPDLPTGTGKEIVDYEESGLHGKHVYQTEDGTVVIEQKGDTVLVSESLDPATTEALEKEVFGN
;
A
#
# COMPACT_ATOMS: atom_id res chain seq x y z
N MET A 1 1.88 2.58 11.71
CA MET A 1 1.94 1.81 10.47
C MET A 1 3.24 2.05 9.73
N ILE A 2 3.80 1.01 9.10
CA ILE A 2 5.09 1.10 8.42
C ILE A 2 4.94 1.89 7.11
N THR A 3 3.80 1.78 6.44
CA THR A 3 3.52 2.36 5.12
C THR A 3 3.61 3.87 5.06
N VAL A 4 2.98 4.59 5.99
CA VAL A 4 2.97 6.08 5.99
C VAL A 4 4.30 6.65 6.42
N LYS A 5 5.04 5.92 7.26
CA LYS A 5 6.39 6.32 7.63
C LYS A 5 7.33 6.33 6.42
N LEU A 6 7.02 5.54 5.37
CA LEU A 6 7.79 5.48 4.11
C LEU A 6 7.67 6.73 3.25
N LEU A 7 6.51 7.38 3.22
CA LEU A 7 6.20 8.39 2.21
C LEU A 7 6.45 9.84 2.62
N GLY A 8 7.09 10.13 3.76
CA GLY A 8 7.47 11.46 4.22
C GLY A 8 6.26 12.42 4.34
N LYS A 9 6.03 12.95 5.53
CA LYS A 9 4.76 13.55 6.01
C LYS A 9 4.12 14.69 5.22
N ARG A 10 4.78 15.36 4.27
CA ARG A 10 4.23 16.64 3.76
C ARG A 10 4.27 16.86 2.26
N PHE A 11 5.15 16.20 1.53
CA PHE A 11 5.46 16.60 0.15
C PHE A 11 5.42 15.47 -0.87
N LEU A 12 5.74 14.24 -0.49
CA LEU A 12 5.67 13.09 -1.40
C LEU A 12 4.23 12.64 -1.65
N ARG A 13 3.34 12.78 -0.67
CA ARG A 13 1.97 12.29 -0.72
C ARG A 13 1.12 12.90 -1.85
N PRO A 14 1.00 14.24 -1.98
CA PRO A 14 0.20 14.81 -3.07
C PRO A 14 0.79 14.56 -4.46
N LEU A 15 2.07 14.25 -4.56
CA LEU A 15 2.75 13.98 -5.82
C LEU A 15 2.71 12.50 -6.23
N LEU A 16 2.66 11.59 -5.26
CA LEU A 16 2.39 10.18 -5.51
C LEU A 16 0.90 9.95 -5.84
N ALA A 17 0.02 10.82 -5.36
CA ALA A 17 -1.38 10.85 -5.74
C ALA A 17 -1.58 10.93 -7.25
N SER A 18 -0.88 11.85 -7.87
CA SER A 18 -0.94 12.09 -9.31
C SER A 18 -0.35 10.96 -10.16
N VAL A 19 0.46 10.10 -9.55
CA VAL A 19 1.17 9.01 -10.21
C VAL A 19 0.20 7.94 -10.76
N LEU A 20 -0.86 7.64 -10.01
CA LEU A 20 -1.82 6.58 -10.39
C LEU A 20 -2.94 7.07 -11.31
N CYS A 21 -3.27 8.36 -11.31
CA CYS A 21 -4.40 8.89 -12.08
C CYS A 21 -4.29 8.71 -13.60
N LEU A 22 -3.10 8.77 -14.19
CA LEU A 22 -2.92 8.56 -15.63
C LEU A 22 -3.23 7.13 -16.10
N TRP A 23 -3.14 6.16 -15.21
CA TRP A 23 -3.32 4.75 -15.53
C TRP A 23 -4.77 4.38 -15.73
N LEU A 24 -5.64 5.04 -14.99
CA LEU A 24 -7.07 4.75 -14.97
C LEU A 24 -7.80 5.36 -16.16
N SER A 25 -7.40 6.55 -16.58
CA SER A 25 -8.00 7.27 -17.72
C SER A 25 -7.83 6.52 -19.06
N GLY A 26 -6.70 5.84 -19.26
CA GLY A 26 -6.43 5.07 -20.48
C GLY A 26 -7.28 3.80 -20.63
N ALA A 27 -7.60 3.14 -19.52
CA ALA A 27 -8.33 1.88 -19.51
C ALA A 27 -9.83 2.07 -19.74
N LEU A 28 -10.44 3.11 -19.18
CA LEU A 28 -11.86 3.43 -19.39
C LEU A 28 -12.16 3.88 -20.82
N ALA A 29 -11.30 4.68 -21.44
CA ALA A 29 -11.45 5.12 -22.82
C ALA A 29 -11.45 3.95 -23.82
N ALA A 30 -10.77 2.85 -23.50
CA ALA A 30 -10.78 1.63 -24.29
C ALA A 30 -12.08 0.83 -24.17
N GLN A 31 -12.69 0.78 -22.97
CA GLN A 31 -13.94 0.05 -22.73
C GLN A 31 -15.19 0.83 -23.20
N ALA A 32 -15.16 2.16 -23.20
CA ALA A 32 -16.27 2.98 -23.69
C ALA A 32 -16.43 2.93 -25.23
N LYS A 33 -15.44 2.45 -25.97
CA LYS A 33 -15.42 2.37 -27.45
C LYS A 33 -15.87 1.04 -28.02
N THR A 34 -16.22 0.03 -27.23
CA THR A 34 -16.76 -1.24 -27.74
C THR A 34 -18.30 -1.20 -27.76
N PRO A 35 -18.95 -1.13 -28.95
CA PRO A 35 -20.39 -1.33 -29.05
C PRO A 35 -20.70 -2.81 -28.76
N SER A 36 -21.72 -3.08 -27.98
CA SER A 36 -22.30 -4.41 -27.82
C SER A 36 -22.89 -4.88 -29.14
N GLU A 37 -22.16 -5.66 -29.92
CA GLU A 37 -22.73 -6.40 -31.03
C GLU A 37 -23.47 -7.63 -30.50
N GLY A 38 -24.77 -7.66 -30.84
CA GLY A 38 -25.69 -8.70 -30.48
C GLY A 38 -25.29 -10.05 -31.07
N GLN A 39 -25.56 -11.08 -30.29
CA GLN A 39 -25.55 -12.47 -30.71
C GLN A 39 -26.43 -12.68 -31.94
N GLN A 40 -25.84 -13.20 -33.02
CA GLN A 40 -26.55 -14.01 -34.00
C GLN A 40 -25.84 -15.35 -34.17
N ASP A 41 -26.60 -16.34 -33.78
CA ASP A 41 -26.37 -17.77 -33.93
C ASP A 41 -26.41 -18.16 -35.42
N GLN A 42 -25.37 -18.87 -35.92
CA GLN A 42 -25.51 -19.82 -37.02
C GLN A 42 -24.36 -20.83 -37.01
N GLY A 43 -24.73 -22.05 -36.74
CA GLY A 43 -23.86 -23.20 -36.87
C GLY A 43 -23.59 -23.60 -38.34
N GLN A 44 -22.48 -24.27 -38.58
CA GLN A 44 -22.39 -25.48 -39.37
C GLN A 44 -20.98 -26.09 -39.38
N ASN A 45 -21.00 -27.40 -39.25
CA ASN A 45 -19.94 -28.41 -39.38
C ASN A 45 -19.02 -28.23 -40.60
N GLN A 46 -17.73 -28.61 -40.46
CA GLN A 46 -17.20 -29.77 -41.25
C GLN A 46 -15.81 -30.20 -40.78
N ASP A 47 -15.75 -31.47 -40.57
CA ASP A 47 -14.67 -32.42 -40.35
C ASP A 47 -13.61 -32.40 -41.46
N GLN A 48 -12.30 -32.58 -41.17
CA GLN A 48 -11.43 -33.57 -41.82
C GLN A 48 -10.03 -33.63 -41.19
N SER A 49 -9.76 -34.83 -40.78
CA SER A 49 -8.51 -35.44 -40.36
C SER A 49 -7.41 -35.40 -41.45
N GLN A 50 -6.14 -35.30 -41.03
CA GLN A 50 -5.06 -36.19 -41.49
C GLN A 50 -3.74 -35.96 -40.70
N LYS A 51 -3.20 -37.05 -40.21
CA LYS A 51 -1.85 -37.30 -39.68
C LYS A 51 -1.14 -38.26 -40.66
N PRO A 52 0.15 -38.67 -40.51
CA PRO A 52 1.42 -38.03 -40.20
C PRO A 52 2.52 -38.36 -41.26
N ALA A 53 3.71 -37.78 -41.14
CA ALA A 53 4.94 -38.44 -41.61
C ALA A 53 6.18 -37.95 -40.85
N ASP A 54 6.92 -38.89 -40.40
CA ASP A 54 8.18 -39.01 -39.73
C ASP A 54 9.35 -38.62 -40.66
N THR A 55 10.43 -38.02 -40.16
CA THR A 55 11.82 -38.49 -40.42
C THR A 55 12.87 -37.67 -39.66
N SER A 56 13.73 -38.40 -39.00
CA SER A 56 14.96 -38.11 -38.28
C SER A 56 16.04 -37.34 -39.06
N ALA A 57 16.82 -36.49 -38.37
CA ALA A 57 18.29 -36.48 -38.32
C ALA A 57 18.84 -35.39 -37.40
N GLN A 58 19.61 -35.79 -36.40
CA GLN A 58 20.55 -34.91 -35.68
C GLN A 58 21.77 -34.58 -36.53
N PRO A 59 22.41 -33.44 -36.28
CA PRO A 59 23.87 -33.43 -36.06
C PRO A 59 24.33 -32.63 -34.85
N THR A 60 25.46 -33.07 -34.34
CA THR A 60 26.32 -32.70 -33.23
C THR A 60 26.76 -31.23 -33.15
N PRO A 61 27.20 -30.75 -31.96
CA PRO A 61 27.38 -29.33 -31.65
C PRO A 61 28.77 -28.82 -32.09
N THR A 62 28.80 -27.67 -32.71
CA THR A 62 29.98 -26.83 -32.88
C THR A 62 29.86 -25.57 -32.05
N THR A 63 30.85 -25.34 -31.18
CA THR A 63 31.05 -24.17 -30.35
C THR A 63 31.19 -22.90 -31.18
N PRO A 64 30.43 -21.81 -30.89
CA PRO A 64 30.75 -20.51 -31.46
C PRO A 64 31.55 -19.66 -30.46
N THR A 65 32.66 -19.18 -30.95
CA THR A 65 33.53 -18.14 -30.45
C THR A 65 32.72 -16.89 -30.09
N GLN A 66 32.89 -16.39 -28.85
CA GLN A 66 32.30 -15.11 -28.39
C GLN A 66 32.94 -13.94 -29.14
N SER A 67 32.13 -13.21 -29.90
CA SER A 67 32.41 -11.84 -30.32
C SER A 67 31.93 -10.86 -29.24
N PRO A 68 32.59 -9.70 -29.03
CA PRO A 68 32.21 -8.74 -28.01
C PRO A 68 30.79 -8.18 -28.29
N ALA A 69 29.96 -8.16 -27.25
CA ALA A 69 28.62 -7.60 -27.30
C ALA A 69 28.67 -6.10 -27.70
N ALA A 70 27.91 -5.77 -28.74
CA ALA A 70 27.63 -4.38 -29.08
C ALA A 70 26.87 -3.71 -27.93
N PRO A 71 27.09 -2.41 -27.66
CA PRO A 71 26.32 -1.69 -26.64
C PRO A 71 24.82 -1.72 -27.01
N ALA A 72 24.00 -1.97 -25.99
CA ALA A 72 22.55 -1.95 -26.13
C ALA A 72 22.10 -0.60 -26.76
N PRO A 73 21.12 -0.61 -27.68
CA PRO A 73 20.60 0.63 -28.25
C PRO A 73 20.05 1.50 -27.13
N ALA A 74 20.51 2.74 -27.03
CA ALA A 74 19.93 3.75 -26.18
C ALA A 74 18.42 3.83 -26.51
N THR A 75 17.60 3.65 -25.50
CA THR A 75 16.14 3.86 -25.58
C THR A 75 15.95 5.28 -26.10
N GLN A 76 15.48 5.43 -27.34
CA GLN A 76 15.10 6.75 -27.86
C GLN A 76 13.87 7.18 -27.07
N GLU A 77 14.04 8.14 -26.18
CA GLU A 77 12.93 8.83 -25.56
C GLU A 77 12.04 9.38 -26.69
N LYS A 78 10.75 9.00 -26.65
CA LYS A 78 9.76 9.60 -27.56
C LYS A 78 9.81 11.12 -27.33
N PRO A 79 9.77 11.93 -28.41
CA PRO A 79 9.78 13.39 -28.25
C PRO A 79 8.59 13.78 -27.38
N GLU A 80 8.87 14.51 -26.31
CA GLU A 80 7.88 15.01 -25.36
C GLU A 80 6.96 15.99 -26.10
N VAL A 81 5.67 15.67 -26.15
CA VAL A 81 4.66 16.56 -26.75
C VAL A 81 4.37 17.65 -25.73
N LYS A 82 4.70 18.92 -26.04
CA LYS A 82 4.34 20.06 -25.19
C LYS A 82 3.01 20.62 -25.62
N ILE A 83 2.13 20.89 -24.66
CA ILE A 83 0.87 21.59 -24.93
C ILE A 83 1.15 23.02 -25.40
N THR A 84 0.38 23.44 -26.40
CA THR A 84 0.50 24.79 -26.96
C THR A 84 -0.09 25.85 -25.99
N PRO A 85 0.26 27.15 -26.15
CA PRO A 85 -0.34 28.20 -25.35
C PRO A 85 -1.87 28.26 -25.45
N ARG A 86 -2.44 27.89 -26.60
CA ARG A 86 -3.89 27.84 -26.80
C ARG A 86 -4.52 26.68 -26.03
N GLU A 87 -3.94 25.48 -26.09
CA GLU A 87 -4.38 24.33 -25.31
C GLU A 87 -4.27 24.61 -23.80
N ALA A 88 -3.21 25.30 -23.37
CA ALA A 88 -3.07 25.72 -21.97
C ALA A 88 -4.17 26.70 -21.53
N GLU A 89 -4.60 27.62 -22.42
CA GLU A 89 -5.70 28.54 -22.14
C GLU A 89 -7.04 27.80 -22.09
N GLU A 90 -7.31 26.88 -23.01
CA GLU A 90 -8.49 26.00 -23.02
C GLU A 90 -8.52 25.15 -21.73
N LEU A 91 -7.39 24.55 -21.33
CA LEU A 91 -7.26 23.77 -20.10
C LEU A 91 -7.51 24.62 -18.83
N PHE A 92 -7.09 25.90 -18.83
CA PHE A 92 -7.39 26.81 -17.73
C PHE A 92 -8.85 27.21 -17.66
N HIS A 93 -9.57 27.21 -18.75
CA HIS A 93 -11.03 27.40 -18.77
C HIS A 93 -11.76 26.21 -18.17
N SER A 94 -11.35 24.98 -18.48
CA SER A 94 -11.98 23.75 -17.93
C SER A 94 -11.89 23.68 -16.40
N VAL A 95 -10.88 24.30 -15.76
CA VAL A 95 -10.72 24.26 -14.29
C VAL A 95 -11.99 24.70 -13.55
N ASP A 96 -12.61 25.81 -13.95
CA ASP A 96 -13.78 26.35 -13.25
C ASP A 96 -15.04 25.47 -13.52
N GLU A 97 -15.15 24.89 -14.70
CA GLU A 97 -16.24 23.98 -15.07
C GLU A 97 -16.14 22.65 -14.32
N ILE A 98 -14.92 22.07 -14.28
CA ILE A 98 -14.67 20.81 -13.56
C ILE A 98 -14.84 21.03 -12.06
N LEU A 99 -14.36 22.14 -11.50
CA LEU A 99 -14.57 22.47 -10.09
C LEU A 99 -16.05 22.57 -9.73
N ALA A 100 -16.86 23.14 -10.62
CA ALA A 100 -18.31 23.22 -10.44
C ALA A 100 -18.96 21.82 -10.53
N PHE A 101 -18.49 20.97 -11.44
CA PHE A 101 -18.90 19.58 -11.56
C PHE A 101 -18.61 18.83 -10.25
N ASP A 102 -17.36 18.88 -9.75
CA ASP A 102 -16.94 18.20 -8.52
C ASP A 102 -17.76 18.69 -7.32
N SER A 103 -17.94 20.01 -7.18
CA SER A 103 -18.75 20.58 -6.10
C SER A 103 -20.19 20.08 -6.13
N LYS A 104 -20.79 19.97 -7.32
CA LYS A 104 -22.14 19.43 -7.51
C LYS A 104 -22.22 17.96 -7.11
N HIS A 105 -21.23 17.14 -7.49
CA HIS A 105 -21.26 15.69 -7.27
C HIS A 105 -20.79 15.30 -5.86
N THR A 106 -19.85 16.03 -5.26
CA THR A 106 -19.42 15.81 -3.86
C THR A 106 -20.36 16.47 -2.84
N GLY A 107 -21.00 17.59 -3.17
CA GLY A 107 -21.70 18.46 -2.23
C GLY A 107 -20.76 19.36 -1.41
N LEU A 108 -19.47 19.30 -1.64
CA LEU A 108 -18.50 20.18 -0.98
C LEU A 108 -18.56 21.58 -1.62
N PRO A 109 -18.66 22.67 -0.82
CA PRO A 109 -18.88 24.00 -1.36
C PRO A 109 -17.60 24.64 -1.94
N ILE A 110 -17.73 25.32 -3.07
CA ILE A 110 -16.70 26.23 -3.58
C ILE A 110 -16.71 27.50 -2.73
N LYS A 111 -15.67 27.72 -1.91
CA LYS A 111 -15.52 28.92 -1.08
C LYS A 111 -14.62 29.97 -1.72
N LYS A 112 -13.68 29.54 -2.57
CA LYS A 112 -12.70 30.40 -3.25
C LYS A 112 -12.32 29.81 -4.60
N GLN A 113 -11.91 30.70 -5.53
CA GLN A 113 -11.32 30.25 -6.78
C GLN A 113 -10.00 29.50 -6.52
N VAL A 114 -9.75 28.48 -7.33
CA VAL A 114 -8.50 27.72 -7.33
C VAL A 114 -7.53 28.39 -8.28
N LYS A 115 -6.32 28.66 -7.80
CA LYS A 115 -5.23 29.13 -8.65
C LYS A 115 -4.79 27.99 -9.57
N ARG A 116 -4.37 28.34 -10.77
CA ARG A 116 -3.92 27.37 -11.79
C ARG A 116 -2.55 27.78 -12.34
N ARG A 117 -1.72 26.82 -12.62
CA ARG A 117 -0.38 27.02 -13.15
C ARG A 117 -0.01 25.87 -14.07
N LEU A 118 0.65 26.20 -15.17
CA LEU A 118 1.35 25.23 -15.99
C LEU A 118 2.77 25.03 -15.43
N THR A 119 3.18 23.78 -15.27
CA THR A 119 4.44 23.38 -14.62
C THR A 119 5.20 22.41 -15.52
N SER A 120 6.50 22.62 -15.66
CA SER A 120 7.38 21.72 -16.41
C SER A 120 7.88 20.56 -15.55
N ARG A 121 8.35 19.48 -16.21
CA ARG A 121 8.95 18.32 -15.53
C ARG A 121 10.11 18.72 -14.60
N ASP A 122 10.98 19.62 -15.04
CA ASP A 122 12.11 20.11 -14.26
C ASP A 122 11.67 20.87 -13.00
N GLU A 123 10.60 21.65 -13.09
CA GLU A 123 10.03 22.36 -11.93
C GLU A 123 9.44 21.38 -10.92
N VAL A 124 8.80 20.31 -11.37
CA VAL A 124 8.28 19.26 -10.50
C VAL A 124 9.43 18.53 -9.79
N VAL A 125 10.47 18.12 -10.52
CA VAL A 125 11.66 17.47 -9.94
C VAL A 125 12.35 18.42 -8.94
N ALA A 126 12.49 19.71 -9.28
CA ALA A 126 13.07 20.71 -8.38
C ALA A 126 12.23 20.91 -7.12
N TYR A 127 10.91 20.92 -7.24
CA TYR A 127 9.99 20.99 -6.11
C TYR A 127 10.17 19.79 -5.16
N LEU A 128 10.23 18.57 -5.71
CA LEU A 128 10.45 17.34 -4.96
C LEU A 128 11.78 17.36 -4.19
N THR A 129 12.86 17.62 -4.90
CA THR A 129 14.21 17.65 -4.33
C THR A 129 14.34 18.70 -3.21
N LYS A 130 13.71 19.86 -3.39
CA LYS A 130 13.75 20.96 -2.40
C LYS A 130 12.99 20.64 -1.12
N HIS A 131 11.98 19.78 -1.18
CA HIS A 131 11.08 19.54 -0.06
C HIS A 131 11.32 18.24 0.68
N MET A 132 12.21 17.38 0.18
CA MET A 132 12.70 16.21 0.91
C MET A 132 13.70 16.67 1.98
N LYS A 133 13.30 16.54 3.25
CA LYS A 133 14.11 16.97 4.39
C LYS A 133 14.95 15.82 4.94
N ASP A 134 16.06 16.14 5.59
CA ASP A 134 16.91 15.15 6.28
C ASP A 134 16.13 14.28 7.29
N GLU A 135 15.08 14.83 7.92
CA GLU A 135 14.22 14.09 8.86
C GLU A 135 13.36 13.05 8.13
N ASP A 136 12.85 13.38 6.95
CA ASP A 136 12.05 12.46 6.13
C ASP A 136 12.93 11.30 5.61
N VAL A 137 14.16 11.60 5.20
CA VAL A 137 15.15 10.60 4.78
C VAL A 137 15.49 9.64 5.94
N LYS A 138 15.75 10.17 7.14
CA LYS A 138 16.02 9.33 8.32
C LYS A 138 14.84 8.43 8.69
N ARG A 139 13.62 8.93 8.55
CA ARG A 139 12.42 8.15 8.78
C ARG A 139 12.28 7.04 7.76
N LEU A 140 12.47 7.36 6.47
CA LEU A 140 12.47 6.40 5.38
C LEU A 140 13.48 5.26 5.64
N GLN A 141 14.70 5.60 6.05
CA GLN A 141 15.74 4.63 6.39
C GLN A 141 15.36 3.75 7.60
N ARG A 142 14.67 4.32 8.63
CA ARG A 142 14.16 3.52 9.76
C ARG A 142 13.11 2.51 9.29
N SER A 143 12.13 2.98 8.52
CA SER A 143 11.06 2.13 7.99
C SER A 143 11.61 1.03 7.08
N GLU A 144 12.57 1.35 6.22
CA GLU A 144 13.24 0.37 5.36
C GLU A 144 13.87 -0.77 6.16
N LEU A 145 14.56 -0.46 7.27
CA LEU A 145 15.18 -1.48 8.11
C LEU A 145 14.15 -2.36 8.84
N VAL A 146 13.04 -1.79 9.28
CA VAL A 146 11.93 -2.55 9.90
C VAL A 146 11.27 -3.45 8.85
N LEU A 147 11.00 -2.95 7.66
CA LEU A 147 10.44 -3.74 6.55
C LEU A 147 11.36 -4.90 6.15
N LYS A 148 12.68 -4.65 6.07
CA LYS A 148 13.69 -5.70 5.85
C LYS A 148 13.67 -6.74 6.98
N LYS A 149 13.44 -6.30 8.23
CA LYS A 149 13.34 -7.22 9.37
C LYS A 149 12.10 -8.10 9.31
N PHE A 150 10.96 -7.58 8.89
CA PHE A 150 9.76 -8.38 8.58
C PHE A 150 9.89 -9.19 7.28
N GLY A 151 10.93 -8.92 6.48
CA GLY A 151 11.12 -9.56 5.16
C GLY A 151 10.16 -9.05 4.09
N LEU A 152 9.52 -7.92 4.31
CA LEU A 152 8.64 -7.23 3.35
C LEU A 152 9.43 -6.49 2.27
N LEU A 153 10.71 -6.23 2.53
CA LEU A 153 11.70 -5.79 1.55
C LEU A 153 12.91 -6.73 1.53
N PRO A 154 13.53 -6.97 0.36
CA PRO A 154 14.82 -7.66 0.27
C PRO A 154 15.90 -6.97 1.12
N ARG A 155 16.85 -7.73 1.67
CA ARG A 155 17.90 -7.19 2.56
C ARG A 155 18.80 -6.14 1.89
N ASP A 156 19.03 -6.25 0.59
CA ASP A 156 19.84 -5.37 -0.25
C ASP A 156 19.05 -4.28 -0.99
N PHE A 157 17.73 -4.18 -0.72
CA PHE A 157 16.85 -3.22 -1.37
C PHE A 157 17.19 -1.77 -0.98
N ASP A 158 17.08 -0.84 -1.93
CA ASP A 158 17.28 0.61 -1.76
C ASP A 158 15.95 1.34 -2.01
N LEU A 159 15.27 1.66 -0.94
CA LEU A 159 13.94 2.27 -0.97
C LEU A 159 13.98 3.72 -1.50
N GLU A 160 15.00 4.50 -1.12
CA GLU A 160 15.16 5.88 -1.58
C GLU A 160 15.31 5.94 -3.09
N LYS A 161 16.15 5.06 -3.65
CA LYS A 161 16.36 4.97 -5.09
C LYS A 161 15.08 4.61 -5.85
N LEU A 162 14.28 3.66 -5.34
CA LEU A 162 13.01 3.30 -5.96
C LEU A 162 12.05 4.48 -5.96
N LEU A 163 11.86 5.14 -4.82
CA LEU A 163 10.91 6.26 -4.69
C LEU A 163 11.28 7.42 -5.62
N VAL A 164 12.57 7.76 -5.72
CA VAL A 164 13.03 8.80 -6.67
C VAL A 164 12.75 8.39 -8.12
N SER A 165 12.91 7.11 -8.47
CA SER A 165 12.62 6.62 -9.83
C SER A 165 11.14 6.69 -10.16
N LEU A 166 10.27 6.24 -9.25
CA LEU A 166 8.81 6.32 -9.41
C LEU A 166 8.31 7.75 -9.58
N LEU A 167 8.82 8.68 -8.77
CA LEU A 167 8.44 10.09 -8.85
C LEU A 167 8.80 10.75 -10.18
N ARG A 168 9.91 10.35 -10.81
CA ARG A 168 10.31 10.89 -12.12
C ARG A 168 9.45 10.36 -13.27
N GLU A 169 8.93 9.16 -13.13
CA GLU A 169 8.25 8.47 -14.23
C GLU A 169 6.76 8.82 -14.34
N GLN A 170 6.08 9.16 -13.24
CA GLN A 170 4.64 8.98 -13.16
C GLN A 170 3.80 10.18 -12.69
N ILE A 171 4.34 11.40 -12.65
CA ILE A 171 3.55 12.57 -12.23
C ILE A 171 2.64 13.05 -13.36
N ALA A 172 1.33 13.22 -13.06
CA ALA A 172 0.31 13.68 -14.00
C ALA A 172 -0.23 15.11 -13.73
N GLY A 173 -0.11 15.60 -12.53
CA GLY A 173 -0.57 16.90 -12.04
C GLY A 173 -0.53 16.91 -10.51
N TYR A 174 -0.79 18.02 -9.86
CA TYR A 174 -0.95 18.04 -8.40
C TYR A 174 -1.59 19.32 -7.89
N TYR A 175 -2.38 19.21 -6.82
CA TYR A 175 -2.84 20.35 -6.04
C TYR A 175 -1.88 20.65 -4.89
N ASP A 176 -1.45 21.90 -4.78
CA ASP A 176 -0.63 22.37 -3.64
C ASP A 176 -1.51 23.08 -2.61
N PRO A 177 -1.81 22.45 -1.46
CA PRO A 177 -2.67 23.04 -0.44
C PRO A 177 -2.06 24.26 0.27
N LYS A 178 -0.75 24.53 0.12
CA LYS A 178 -0.10 25.73 0.68
C LYS A 178 -0.32 26.95 -0.18
N THR A 179 -0.13 26.81 -1.49
CA THR A 179 -0.29 27.91 -2.45
C THR A 179 -1.72 28.01 -2.97
N LYS A 180 -2.57 26.99 -2.72
CA LYS A 180 -3.95 26.85 -3.22
C LYS A 180 -3.97 26.84 -4.75
N THR A 181 -3.06 26.08 -5.34
CA THR A 181 -2.80 26.06 -6.78
C THR A 181 -2.89 24.65 -7.30
N VAL A 182 -3.67 24.42 -8.35
CA VAL A 182 -3.57 23.22 -9.19
C VAL A 182 -2.44 23.41 -10.20
N ASN A 183 -1.52 22.46 -10.24
CA ASN A 183 -0.36 22.47 -11.14
C ASN A 183 -0.61 21.46 -12.25
N LEU A 184 -0.83 21.97 -13.46
CA LEU A 184 -1.05 21.23 -14.68
C LEU A 184 0.29 21.05 -15.39
N LEU A 185 0.45 19.95 -16.14
CA LEU A 185 1.74 19.60 -16.70
C LEU A 185 1.83 19.97 -18.19
N ASP A 186 2.95 20.58 -18.59
CA ASP A 186 3.14 21.07 -19.97
C ASP A 186 3.46 19.96 -20.99
N TRP A 187 3.62 18.70 -20.51
CA TRP A 187 3.97 17.53 -21.35
C TRP A 187 2.89 16.42 -21.39
N VAL A 188 1.77 16.62 -20.74
CA VAL A 188 0.65 15.66 -20.73
C VAL A 188 -0.44 16.18 -21.68
N PRO A 189 -0.96 15.37 -22.65
CA PRO A 189 -2.04 15.76 -23.54
C PRO A 189 -3.30 16.23 -22.79
N MET A 190 -4.03 17.17 -23.37
CA MET A 190 -5.17 17.83 -22.74
C MET A 190 -6.29 16.85 -22.35
N ASP A 191 -6.61 15.91 -23.24
CA ASP A 191 -7.62 14.87 -23.02
C ASP A 191 -7.31 13.93 -21.86
N GLN A 192 -6.03 13.77 -21.53
CA GLN A 192 -5.58 13.00 -20.36
C GLN A 192 -5.54 13.84 -19.09
N GLN A 193 -5.44 15.16 -19.20
CA GLN A 193 -5.38 16.04 -18.03
C GLN A 193 -6.75 16.36 -17.43
N GLU A 194 -7.84 16.36 -18.20
CA GLU A 194 -9.17 16.72 -17.69
C GLU A 194 -9.65 15.78 -16.57
N PRO A 195 -9.57 14.45 -16.70
CA PRO A 195 -9.90 13.54 -15.59
C PRO A 195 -9.01 13.76 -14.36
N VAL A 196 -7.69 13.94 -14.59
CA VAL A 196 -6.74 14.24 -13.50
C VAL A 196 -7.09 15.58 -12.83
N MET A 197 -7.57 16.57 -13.58
CA MET A 197 -8.05 17.81 -12.97
C MET A 197 -9.25 17.61 -12.05
N ALA A 198 -10.20 16.73 -12.38
CA ALA A 198 -11.31 16.40 -11.48
C ALA A 198 -10.79 15.79 -10.17
N HIS A 199 -9.77 14.94 -10.24
CA HIS A 199 -9.08 14.45 -9.04
C HIS A 199 -8.47 15.61 -8.22
N GLU A 200 -7.63 16.43 -8.82
CA GLU A 200 -6.90 17.50 -8.14
C GLU A 200 -7.81 18.63 -7.62
N LEU A 201 -8.90 18.92 -8.33
CA LEU A 201 -9.87 19.91 -7.91
C LEU A 201 -10.76 19.39 -6.76
N THR A 202 -10.95 18.09 -6.67
CA THR A 202 -11.55 17.47 -5.48
C THR A 202 -10.69 17.73 -4.25
N HIS A 203 -9.36 17.61 -4.34
CA HIS A 203 -8.46 18.01 -3.24
C HIS A 203 -8.59 19.50 -2.90
N ALA A 204 -8.81 20.36 -3.89
CA ALA A 204 -9.07 21.78 -3.62
C ALA A 204 -10.38 22.01 -2.85
N LEU A 205 -11.44 21.26 -3.13
CA LEU A 205 -12.70 21.32 -2.37
C LEU A 205 -12.57 20.77 -0.95
N GLN A 206 -11.86 19.65 -0.80
CA GLN A 206 -11.51 19.09 0.52
C GLN A 206 -10.74 20.13 1.34
N ASP A 207 -9.71 20.73 0.78
CA ASP A 207 -8.90 21.73 1.45
C ASP A 207 -9.72 22.97 1.85
N GLN A 208 -10.62 23.44 1.01
CA GLN A 208 -11.54 24.52 1.34
C GLN A 208 -12.52 24.14 2.45
N THR A 209 -12.80 22.86 2.64
CA THR A 209 -13.76 22.36 3.62
C THR A 209 -13.10 22.12 4.98
N ILE A 210 -11.95 21.44 5.02
CA ILE A 210 -11.32 20.94 6.25
C ILE A 210 -9.92 21.51 6.53
N HIS A 211 -9.37 22.35 5.67
CA HIS A 211 -7.94 22.73 5.72
C HIS A 211 -7.03 21.51 5.66
N LEU A 212 -6.92 20.90 4.49
CA LEU A 212 -6.34 19.58 4.22
C LEU A 212 -5.00 19.33 4.94
N ASP A 213 -4.04 20.26 4.84
CA ASP A 213 -2.76 20.16 5.55
C ASP A 213 -2.89 19.95 7.06
N LYS A 214 -3.80 20.71 7.70
CA LYS A 214 -4.01 20.63 9.16
C LYS A 214 -4.78 19.37 9.54
N TRP A 215 -5.71 18.97 8.67
CA TRP A 215 -6.52 17.79 8.88
C TRP A 215 -5.67 16.51 8.80
N MET A 216 -4.78 16.43 7.83
CA MET A 216 -3.81 15.33 7.71
C MET A 216 -2.86 15.28 8.91
N GLN A 217 -2.40 16.44 9.43
CA GLN A 217 -1.51 16.49 10.58
C GLN A 217 -2.13 16.03 11.91
N LYS A 218 -3.45 16.02 12.04
CA LYS A 218 -4.11 15.58 13.29
C LYS A 218 -3.88 14.11 13.65
N GLY A 219 -3.59 13.25 12.64
CA GLY A 219 -3.19 11.85 12.83
C GLY A 219 -1.69 11.65 13.06
N GLU A 220 -0.91 12.69 12.85
CA GLU A 220 0.53 12.64 12.70
C GLU A 220 1.29 12.59 14.03
N LYS A 221 1.41 11.42 14.68
CA LYS A 221 2.42 11.19 15.71
C LYS A 221 3.42 10.15 15.23
N ASP A 222 4.69 10.53 15.10
CA ASP A 222 5.75 9.55 14.91
C ASP A 222 6.07 8.87 16.24
N LEU A 223 5.53 7.69 16.44
CA LEU A 223 5.75 6.91 17.67
C LEU A 223 7.23 6.58 17.86
N GLY A 224 7.99 6.43 16.77
CA GLY A 224 9.44 6.24 16.82
C GLY A 224 10.20 7.37 17.51
N GLU A 225 9.70 8.62 17.42
CA GLU A 225 10.33 9.81 17.99
C GLU A 225 9.82 10.15 19.42
N ILE A 226 8.73 9.54 19.87
CA ILE A 226 8.19 9.79 21.22
C ILE A 226 9.18 9.31 22.29
N LYS A 227 9.55 10.20 23.21
CA LYS A 227 10.47 9.88 24.32
C LYS A 227 9.83 9.06 25.44
N LYS A 228 8.51 9.07 25.55
CA LYS A 228 7.74 8.29 26.52
C LYS A 228 7.31 6.96 25.89
N ASP A 229 7.02 5.98 26.72
CA ASP A 229 6.36 4.78 26.23
C ASP A 229 5.00 5.15 25.64
N PRO A 230 4.61 4.60 24.47
CA PRO A 230 3.32 4.85 23.90
C PRO A 230 2.21 4.21 24.74
N THR A 231 1.07 4.86 24.75
CA THR A 231 -0.15 4.28 25.33
C THR A 231 -0.85 3.39 24.29
N PRO A 232 -1.77 2.50 24.71
CA PRO A 232 -2.62 1.76 23.78
C PRO A 232 -3.32 2.66 22.74
N ALA A 233 -3.80 3.84 23.17
CA ALA A 233 -4.41 4.82 22.26
C ALA A 233 -3.41 5.45 21.27
N ASP A 234 -2.14 5.60 21.62
CA ASP A 234 -1.13 6.07 20.67
C ASP A 234 -0.88 5.03 19.58
N ILE A 235 -0.88 3.73 19.92
CA ILE A 235 -0.77 2.63 18.95
C ILE A 235 -2.01 2.60 18.03
N GLU A 236 -3.22 2.64 18.60
CA GLU A 236 -4.47 2.67 17.85
C GLU A 236 -4.52 3.82 16.83
N ASN A 237 -4.03 5.00 17.21
CA ASN A 237 -4.03 6.18 16.35
C ASN A 237 -2.88 6.20 15.32
N ASP A 238 -1.95 5.26 15.34
CA ASP A 238 -0.80 5.23 14.41
C ASP A 238 -1.21 4.94 12.96
N GLU A 239 -2.39 4.35 12.74
CA GLU A 239 -2.96 4.09 11.41
C GLU A 239 -3.75 5.28 10.81
N MET A 240 -4.03 6.32 11.63
CA MET A 240 -4.91 7.42 11.19
C MET A 240 -4.39 8.21 9.98
N ASP A 241 -3.11 8.21 9.75
CA ASP A 241 -2.51 8.88 8.58
C ASP A 241 -2.90 8.17 7.29
N ASP A 242 -2.81 6.84 7.26
CA ASP A 242 -3.14 6.03 6.08
C ASP A 242 -4.63 6.04 5.80
N THR A 243 -5.44 5.95 6.86
CA THR A 243 -6.89 5.98 6.70
C THR A 243 -7.37 7.33 6.17
N ARG A 244 -6.77 8.42 6.64
CA ARG A 244 -7.06 9.76 6.11
C ARG A 244 -6.62 9.92 4.68
N GLN A 245 -5.45 9.41 4.32
CA GLN A 245 -5.02 9.41 2.94
C GLN A 245 -5.98 8.60 2.08
N ALA A 246 -6.38 7.40 2.50
CA ALA A 246 -7.35 6.60 1.77
C ALA A 246 -8.70 7.31 1.57
N VAL A 247 -9.16 8.09 2.56
CA VAL A 247 -10.38 8.90 2.41
C VAL A 247 -10.22 9.99 1.36
N VAL A 248 -9.15 10.80 1.43
CA VAL A 248 -9.01 11.94 0.52
C VAL A 248 -8.70 11.50 -0.91
N GLU A 249 -7.85 10.48 -1.08
CA GLU A 249 -7.53 9.93 -2.39
C GLU A 249 -8.73 9.16 -2.98
N GLY A 250 -9.42 8.35 -2.17
CA GLY A 250 -10.61 7.63 -2.61
C GLY A 250 -11.74 8.56 -3.06
N GLN A 251 -11.94 9.71 -2.40
CA GLN A 251 -12.89 10.72 -2.85
C GLN A 251 -12.47 11.37 -4.18
N ALA A 252 -11.20 11.69 -4.33
CA ALA A 252 -10.67 12.30 -5.54
C ALA A 252 -10.74 11.32 -6.72
N GLU A 253 -10.44 10.04 -6.48
CA GLU A 253 -10.54 8.97 -7.47
C GLU A 253 -11.99 8.74 -7.90
N ALA A 254 -12.92 8.71 -6.95
CA ALA A 254 -14.35 8.59 -7.25
C ALA A 254 -14.83 9.75 -8.13
N MET A 255 -14.33 10.97 -7.93
CA MET A 255 -14.72 12.12 -8.75
C MET A 255 -14.06 12.12 -10.13
N MET A 256 -12.83 11.66 -10.27
CA MET A 256 -12.19 11.45 -11.57
C MET A 256 -13.03 10.49 -12.42
N LEU A 257 -13.42 9.34 -11.86
CA LEU A 257 -14.23 8.35 -12.55
C LEU A 257 -15.65 8.85 -12.82
N GLU A 258 -16.26 9.59 -11.90
CA GLU A 258 -17.58 10.22 -12.12
C GLU A 258 -17.53 11.19 -13.30
N TYR A 259 -16.44 11.96 -13.42
CA TYR A 259 -16.22 12.89 -14.54
C TYR A 259 -16.13 12.15 -15.88
N GLU A 260 -15.40 11.04 -15.93
CA GLU A 260 -15.28 10.21 -17.15
C GLU A 260 -16.59 9.48 -17.52
N LEU A 261 -17.40 9.08 -16.53
CA LEU A 261 -18.64 8.34 -16.74
C LEU A 261 -19.83 9.23 -17.08
N ALA A 262 -19.84 10.48 -16.61
CA ALA A 262 -20.96 11.39 -16.79
C ALA A 262 -21.35 11.64 -18.26
N PRO A 263 -20.42 11.81 -19.23
CA PRO A 263 -20.75 12.02 -20.64
C PRO A 263 -21.52 10.85 -21.27
N VAL A 264 -21.36 9.62 -20.73
CA VAL A 264 -22.08 8.43 -21.21
C VAL A 264 -23.31 8.08 -20.35
N GLY A 265 -23.69 8.99 -19.44
CA GLY A 265 -24.88 8.84 -18.59
C GLY A 265 -24.75 7.76 -17.51
N ARG A 266 -23.51 7.42 -17.13
CA ARG A 266 -23.20 6.47 -16.04
C ARG A 266 -22.68 7.22 -14.82
N SER A 267 -22.68 6.53 -13.67
CA SER A 267 -22.13 7.03 -12.41
C SER A 267 -21.35 5.92 -11.73
N ILE A 268 -20.28 6.27 -11.05
CA ILE A 268 -19.46 5.31 -10.28
C ILE A 268 -20.28 4.64 -9.18
N ALA A 269 -21.18 5.38 -8.52
CA ALA A 269 -22.07 4.85 -7.49
C ALA A 269 -23.03 3.75 -8.00
N SER A 270 -23.31 3.70 -9.30
CA SER A 270 -24.13 2.67 -9.94
C SER A 270 -23.35 1.63 -10.73
N SER A 271 -22.04 1.59 -10.57
CA SER A 271 -21.13 0.74 -11.36
C SER A 271 -20.13 0.01 -10.46
N PRO A 272 -20.56 -0.81 -9.50
CA PRO A 272 -19.65 -1.51 -8.57
C PRO A 272 -18.67 -2.44 -9.30
N ASP A 273 -19.10 -3.12 -10.38
CA ASP A 273 -18.23 -3.99 -11.18
C ASP A 273 -17.01 -3.23 -11.77
N LEU A 274 -17.15 -1.92 -11.97
CA LEU A 274 -16.06 -1.09 -12.45
C LEU A 274 -15.01 -0.91 -11.36
N VAL A 275 -15.42 -0.72 -10.10
CA VAL A 275 -14.51 -0.59 -8.96
C VAL A 275 -13.69 -1.86 -8.79
N ASP A 276 -14.32 -3.04 -8.85
CA ASP A 276 -13.62 -4.32 -8.76
C ASP A 276 -12.64 -4.53 -9.93
N THR A 277 -13.04 -4.11 -11.15
CA THR A 277 -12.15 -4.16 -12.31
C THR A 277 -10.92 -3.26 -12.14
N MET A 278 -11.11 -2.07 -11.58
CA MET A 278 -10.02 -1.11 -11.34
C MET A 278 -9.09 -1.59 -10.22
N GLU A 279 -9.63 -2.14 -9.14
CA GLU A 279 -8.83 -2.79 -8.09
C GLU A 279 -7.91 -3.87 -8.68
N LEU A 280 -8.47 -4.72 -9.57
CA LEU A 280 -7.70 -5.76 -10.24
C LEU A 280 -6.62 -5.18 -11.17
N GLN A 281 -6.92 -4.13 -11.91
CA GLN A 281 -5.95 -3.48 -12.81
C GLN A 281 -4.81 -2.83 -12.02
N MET A 282 -5.13 -2.10 -10.96
CA MET A 282 -4.13 -1.48 -10.07
C MET A 282 -3.20 -2.52 -9.44
N SER A 283 -3.76 -3.63 -8.95
CA SER A 283 -2.97 -4.69 -8.30
C SER A 283 -2.15 -5.53 -9.29
N SER A 284 -2.62 -5.71 -10.53
CA SER A 284 -1.94 -6.54 -11.54
C SER A 284 -0.74 -5.86 -12.20
N GLY A 285 -0.61 -4.53 -12.07
CA GLY A 285 0.46 -3.77 -12.70
C GLY A 285 0.48 -3.92 -14.22
N THR A 286 -0.67 -3.84 -14.88
CA THR A 286 -0.81 -4.02 -16.35
C THR A 286 -0.19 -2.91 -17.17
N ASP A 287 0.44 -1.94 -16.54
CA ASP A 287 0.97 -0.74 -17.16
C ASP A 287 2.42 -0.85 -17.67
N ASP A 288 2.82 0.13 -18.50
CA ASP A 288 4.14 0.21 -19.13
C ASP A 288 5.30 0.54 -18.15
N SER A 289 5.01 0.91 -16.88
CA SER A 289 6.03 1.18 -15.87
C SER A 289 6.73 -0.09 -15.40
N THR A 290 7.95 -0.29 -15.89
CA THR A 290 8.81 -1.39 -15.43
C THR A 290 9.24 -1.21 -13.97
N VAL A 291 9.43 0.02 -13.52
CA VAL A 291 9.87 0.35 -12.16
C VAL A 291 8.83 -0.10 -11.12
N PHE A 292 7.54 0.15 -11.40
CA PHE A 292 6.46 -0.26 -10.51
C PHE A 292 6.25 -1.79 -10.50
N LYS A 293 6.28 -2.44 -11.68
CA LYS A 293 6.12 -3.90 -11.80
C LYS A 293 7.20 -4.68 -11.04
N ASP A 294 8.43 -4.18 -11.07
CA ASP A 294 9.57 -4.81 -10.43
C ASP A 294 9.69 -4.46 -8.94
N ALA A 295 8.85 -3.56 -8.43
CA ALA A 295 8.83 -3.19 -7.02
C ALA A 295 8.33 -4.36 -6.15
N PRO A 296 8.88 -4.52 -4.91
CA PRO A 296 8.37 -5.47 -3.94
C PRO A 296 6.86 -5.31 -3.71
N ILE A 297 6.17 -6.43 -3.46
CA ILE A 297 4.70 -6.45 -3.28
C ILE A 297 4.25 -5.44 -2.22
N PHE A 298 4.96 -5.35 -1.09
CA PHE A 298 4.63 -4.39 -0.04
C PHE A 298 4.58 -2.95 -0.56
N LEU A 299 5.53 -2.55 -1.41
CA LEU A 299 5.56 -1.19 -1.95
C LEU A 299 4.46 -0.96 -2.99
N ARG A 300 4.20 -1.93 -3.85
CA ARG A 300 3.08 -1.83 -4.80
C ARG A 300 1.75 -1.67 -4.08
N GLU A 301 1.45 -2.57 -3.15
CA GLU A 301 0.21 -2.52 -2.37
C GLU A 301 0.10 -1.24 -1.53
N SER A 302 1.21 -0.79 -0.92
CA SER A 302 1.22 0.45 -0.12
C SER A 302 0.99 1.71 -0.95
N LEU A 303 1.51 1.75 -2.17
CA LEU A 303 1.33 2.89 -3.08
C LEU A 303 -0.09 2.92 -3.67
N THR A 304 -0.68 1.76 -3.91
CA THR A 304 -2.03 1.65 -4.49
C THR A 304 -3.14 1.69 -3.45
N PHE A 305 -2.86 1.35 -2.19
CA PHE A 305 -3.86 1.27 -1.10
C PHE A 305 -4.78 2.48 -0.99
N PRO A 306 -4.30 3.74 -0.99
CA PRO A 306 -5.19 4.90 -0.86
C PRO A 306 -6.17 5.04 -2.02
N TYR A 307 -5.80 4.57 -3.20
CA TYR A 307 -6.59 4.68 -4.43
C TYR A 307 -7.56 3.50 -4.57
N SER A 308 -7.06 2.27 -4.52
CA SER A 308 -7.88 1.07 -4.73
C SER A 308 -8.84 0.84 -3.56
N TYR A 309 -8.31 0.67 -2.35
CA TYR A 309 -9.16 0.48 -1.17
C TYR A 309 -9.90 1.75 -0.76
N GLY A 310 -9.28 2.94 -0.94
CA GLY A 310 -9.92 4.22 -0.71
C GLY A 310 -11.13 4.43 -1.64
N LEU A 311 -11.00 4.17 -2.94
CA LEU A 311 -12.10 4.22 -3.89
C LEU A 311 -13.25 3.29 -3.48
N LYS A 312 -12.94 2.01 -3.22
CA LYS A 312 -13.92 1.01 -2.80
C LYS A 312 -14.66 1.42 -1.53
N PHE A 313 -13.92 1.95 -0.55
CA PHE A 313 -14.49 2.50 0.68
C PHE A 313 -15.47 3.64 0.39
N ILE A 314 -15.07 4.65 -0.39
CA ILE A 314 -15.91 5.80 -0.72
C ILE A 314 -17.13 5.40 -1.52
N VAL A 315 -17.00 4.53 -2.53
CA VAL A 315 -18.13 4.04 -3.33
C VAL A 315 -19.11 3.26 -2.45
N THR A 316 -18.63 2.42 -1.53
CA THR A 316 -19.50 1.74 -0.55
C THR A 316 -20.25 2.74 0.34
N LEU A 317 -19.62 3.83 0.77
CA LEU A 317 -20.30 4.89 1.52
C LEU A 317 -21.33 5.61 0.67
N MET A 318 -21.07 5.84 -0.64
CA MET A 318 -22.03 6.45 -1.56
C MET A 318 -23.26 5.56 -1.73
N GLU A 319 -23.08 4.26 -1.93
CA GLU A 319 -24.18 3.30 -2.11
C GLU A 319 -25.06 3.17 -0.87
N LYS A 320 -24.46 3.09 0.32
CA LYS A 320 -25.18 2.78 1.57
C LYS A 320 -25.62 4.00 2.37
N GLY A 321 -24.89 5.10 2.27
CA GLY A 321 -25.11 6.31 3.03
C GLY A 321 -25.34 7.57 2.21
N GLY A 322 -25.23 7.46 0.89
CA GLY A 322 -25.37 8.58 -0.03
C GLY A 322 -24.17 9.54 -0.03
N LYS A 323 -24.28 10.55 -0.85
CA LYS A 323 -23.21 11.54 -1.11
C LYS A 323 -22.72 12.25 0.16
N GLU A 324 -23.62 12.66 1.05
CA GLU A 324 -23.24 13.36 2.28
C GLU A 324 -22.32 12.49 3.16
N LYS A 325 -22.66 11.20 3.30
CA LYS A 325 -21.87 10.23 4.06
C LYS A 325 -20.48 10.03 3.46
N ALA A 326 -20.39 9.91 2.13
CA ALA A 326 -19.18 9.62 1.41
C ALA A 326 -18.20 10.81 1.33
N PHE A 327 -18.69 12.05 1.44
CA PHE A 327 -17.85 13.24 1.29
C PHE A 327 -17.78 14.08 2.57
N ALA A 328 -18.88 14.66 3.05
CA ALA A 328 -18.84 15.59 4.18
C ALA A 328 -18.65 14.87 5.52
N ASP A 329 -19.45 13.84 5.80
CA ASP A 329 -19.47 13.15 7.08
C ASP A 329 -18.16 12.42 7.36
N VAL A 330 -17.59 11.71 6.36
CA VAL A 330 -16.35 10.97 6.53
C VAL A 330 -15.14 11.90 6.76
N LEU A 331 -15.16 13.11 6.20
CA LEU A 331 -14.15 14.13 6.51
C LEU A 331 -14.29 14.66 7.94
N ALA A 332 -15.51 14.74 8.46
CA ALA A 332 -15.77 15.14 9.84
C ALA A 332 -15.41 14.02 10.85
N ASN A 333 -15.63 12.77 10.49
CA ASN A 333 -15.45 11.58 11.32
C ASN A 333 -14.67 10.51 10.54
N PRO A 334 -13.35 10.71 10.31
CA PRO A 334 -12.57 9.77 9.51
C PRO A 334 -12.41 8.42 10.20
N PRO A 335 -12.23 7.34 9.42
CA PRO A 335 -11.87 6.04 9.96
C PRO A 335 -10.52 6.09 10.70
N HIS A 336 -10.34 5.22 11.68
CA HIS A 336 -9.16 5.17 12.54
C HIS A 336 -8.19 4.06 12.15
N THR A 337 -8.68 2.95 11.58
CA THR A 337 -7.87 1.78 11.25
C THR A 337 -8.00 1.42 9.78
N THR A 338 -6.96 0.81 9.21
CA THR A 338 -6.99 0.27 7.84
C THR A 338 -8.06 -0.80 7.68
N ARG A 339 -8.44 -1.50 8.75
CA ARG A 339 -9.60 -2.40 8.78
C ARG A 339 -10.89 -1.70 8.33
N GLN A 340 -11.15 -0.48 8.81
CA GLN A 340 -12.35 0.27 8.44
C GLN A 340 -12.34 0.70 6.97
N ILE A 341 -11.17 0.87 6.37
CA ILE A 341 -11.03 1.13 4.93
C ILE A 341 -11.21 -0.17 4.13
N MET A 342 -10.55 -1.26 4.52
CA MET A 342 -10.60 -2.55 3.82
C MET A 342 -11.97 -3.25 3.98
N GLN A 343 -12.63 -3.01 5.12
CA GLN A 343 -13.93 -3.57 5.51
C GLN A 343 -14.93 -2.42 5.82
N PRO A 344 -15.47 -1.72 4.80
CA PRO A 344 -16.28 -0.51 5.01
C PRO A 344 -17.49 -0.70 5.93
N GLU A 345 -18.02 -1.93 6.04
CA GLU A 345 -19.12 -2.26 6.95
C GLU A 345 -18.75 -2.04 8.41
N THR A 346 -17.47 -2.22 8.78
CA THR A 346 -17.00 -2.00 10.14
C THR A 346 -17.03 -0.52 10.51
N TYR A 347 -16.75 0.37 9.54
CA TYR A 347 -16.92 1.80 9.70
C TYR A 347 -18.41 2.20 9.81
N LEU A 348 -19.24 1.67 8.92
CA LEU A 348 -20.68 1.97 8.88
C LEU A 348 -21.42 1.48 10.12
N SER A 349 -21.06 0.31 10.64
CA SER A 349 -21.63 -0.24 11.89
C SER A 349 -21.09 0.42 13.15
N GLY A 350 -19.99 1.17 13.05
CA GLY A 350 -19.28 1.73 14.21
C GLY A 350 -18.60 0.65 15.06
N GLU A 351 -18.10 -0.43 14.41
CA GLU A 351 -17.34 -1.49 15.09
C GLU A 351 -16.21 -0.88 15.93
N LYS A 352 -16.08 -1.34 17.14
CA LYS A 352 -14.99 -0.97 18.03
C LYS A 352 -14.13 -2.19 18.30
N ILE A 353 -12.84 -2.04 18.06
CA ILE A 353 -11.82 -3.02 18.45
C ILE A 353 -11.29 -2.57 19.81
N GLU A 354 -11.28 -3.47 20.80
CA GLU A 354 -10.68 -3.19 22.09
C GLU A 354 -9.17 -2.92 21.92
N PRO A 355 -8.62 -1.85 22.48
CA PRO A 355 -7.20 -1.57 22.41
C PRO A 355 -6.36 -2.72 22.97
N MET A 356 -5.22 -2.97 22.36
CA MET A 356 -4.27 -3.95 22.88
C MET A 356 -3.48 -3.37 24.06
N SER A 357 -3.27 -4.16 25.10
CA SER A 357 -2.29 -3.83 26.15
C SER A 357 -0.89 -3.79 25.54
N VAL A 358 -0.06 -2.86 25.99
CA VAL A 358 1.34 -2.74 25.58
C VAL A 358 2.26 -2.93 26.78
N PRO A 359 3.44 -3.57 26.60
CA PRO A 359 4.44 -3.73 27.65
C PRO A 359 4.99 -2.40 28.17
N GLU A 360 5.60 -2.41 29.35
CA GLU A 360 6.42 -1.30 29.84
C GLU A 360 7.78 -1.27 29.12
N PHE A 361 7.79 -0.81 27.87
CA PHE A 361 8.95 -0.89 27.00
C PHE A 361 10.25 -0.36 27.60
N LYS A 362 10.21 0.72 28.37
CA LYS A 362 11.42 1.26 29.02
C LYS A 362 12.02 0.32 30.07
N ARG A 363 11.18 -0.45 30.77
CA ARG A 363 11.63 -1.44 31.73
C ARG A 363 12.16 -2.68 31.02
N ASP A 364 11.39 -3.21 30.08
CA ASP A 364 11.65 -4.49 29.45
C ASP A 364 12.79 -4.41 28.43
N PHE A 365 12.93 -3.28 27.74
CA PHE A 365 14.04 -2.97 26.83
C PHE A 365 15.13 -2.12 27.48
N ARG A 366 15.34 -2.22 28.81
CA ARG A 366 16.32 -1.39 29.53
C ARG A 366 17.76 -1.48 28.97
N ASP A 367 18.13 -2.61 28.36
CA ASP A 367 19.46 -2.85 27.78
C ASP A 367 19.50 -2.57 26.27
N TYR A 368 18.43 -2.02 25.73
CA TYR A 368 18.27 -1.67 24.33
C TYR A 368 18.07 -0.16 24.13
N VAL A 369 18.32 0.28 22.91
CA VAL A 369 17.94 1.60 22.41
C VAL A 369 16.78 1.40 21.44
N LYS A 370 15.66 2.08 21.70
CA LYS A 370 14.51 2.09 20.79
C LYS A 370 14.97 2.52 19.40
N PHE A 371 14.61 1.75 18.38
CA PHE A 371 14.85 2.06 16.98
C PHE A 371 13.58 2.59 16.32
N ASP A 372 12.48 1.84 16.44
CA ASP A 372 11.17 2.23 15.94
C ASP A 372 10.05 1.51 16.71
N ILE A 373 8.81 2.02 16.58
CA ILE A 373 7.59 1.41 17.11
C ILE A 373 6.40 1.85 16.28
N GLY A 374 5.40 1.01 16.12
CA GLY A 374 4.17 1.36 15.41
C GLY A 374 3.11 0.29 15.48
N ALA A 375 1.92 0.62 14.99
CA ALA A 375 0.87 -0.34 14.73
C ALA A 375 1.24 -1.26 13.58
N MET A 376 0.72 -2.48 13.60
CA MET A 376 0.61 -3.39 12.45
C MET A 376 -0.88 -3.55 12.16
N GLY A 377 -1.38 -2.73 11.24
CA GLY A 377 -2.80 -2.70 10.86
C GLY A 377 -3.23 -3.91 10.04
N GLU A 378 -4.54 -4.01 9.75
CA GLU A 378 -5.07 -5.08 8.88
C GLU A 378 -4.37 -5.07 7.52
N PHE A 379 -4.08 -3.90 6.97
CA PHE A 379 -3.36 -3.77 5.70
C PHE A 379 -1.93 -4.33 5.75
N ASP A 380 -1.14 -3.96 6.77
CA ASP A 380 0.24 -4.46 6.90
C ASP A 380 0.28 -5.99 7.01
N VAL A 381 -0.67 -6.54 7.78
CA VAL A 381 -0.80 -7.99 7.98
C VAL A 381 -1.30 -8.67 6.70
N ALA A 382 -2.22 -8.05 5.95
CA ALA A 382 -2.69 -8.57 4.68
C ALA A 382 -1.54 -8.73 3.68
N VAL A 383 -0.68 -7.73 3.55
CA VAL A 383 0.49 -7.80 2.67
C VAL A 383 1.52 -8.82 3.16
N LEU A 384 1.72 -8.93 4.49
CA LEU A 384 2.58 -9.96 5.07
C LEU A 384 2.09 -11.38 4.71
N ILE A 385 0.81 -11.63 4.88
CA ILE A 385 0.20 -12.93 4.54
C ILE A 385 0.29 -13.17 3.03
N GLU A 386 -0.04 -12.18 2.22
CA GLU A 386 0.02 -12.31 0.76
C GLU A 386 1.42 -12.68 0.28
N GLN A 387 2.45 -12.02 0.80
CA GLN A 387 3.84 -12.30 0.42
C GLN A 387 4.27 -13.73 0.73
N TYR A 388 3.81 -14.30 1.83
CA TYR A 388 4.29 -15.60 2.29
C TYR A 388 3.35 -16.77 2.00
N ALA A 389 2.05 -16.51 1.93
CA ALA A 389 1.02 -17.53 1.79
C ALA A 389 0.05 -17.27 0.61
N GLY A 390 0.18 -16.14 -0.08
CA GLY A 390 -0.58 -15.80 -1.28
C GLY A 390 -1.86 -15.02 -1.02
N LYS A 391 -2.33 -14.33 -2.06
CA LYS A 391 -3.46 -13.38 -2.02
C LYS A 391 -4.74 -14.01 -1.48
N LYS A 392 -5.09 -15.21 -1.95
CA LYS A 392 -6.33 -15.91 -1.54
C LYS A 392 -6.39 -16.16 -0.03
N LEU A 393 -5.26 -16.53 0.59
CA LEU A 393 -5.23 -16.76 2.05
C LEU A 393 -5.22 -15.41 2.80
N SER A 394 -4.57 -14.39 2.27
CA SER A 394 -4.63 -13.04 2.81
C SER A 394 -6.07 -12.52 2.86
N GLU A 395 -6.81 -12.59 1.76
CA GLU A 395 -8.22 -12.16 1.68
C GLU A 395 -9.14 -12.91 2.66
N LYS A 396 -8.83 -14.18 2.95
CA LYS A 396 -9.60 -15.00 3.91
C LYS A 396 -9.24 -14.68 5.37
N LEU A 397 -7.96 -14.45 5.67
CA LEU A 397 -7.46 -14.38 7.04
C LEU A 397 -7.41 -12.94 7.57
N CYS A 398 -7.05 -11.94 6.76
CA CYS A 398 -6.87 -10.57 7.25
C CYS A 398 -8.15 -9.95 7.86
N PRO A 399 -9.40 -10.25 7.40
CA PRO A 399 -10.61 -9.74 8.07
C PRO A 399 -10.80 -10.22 9.50
N GLU A 400 -10.04 -11.22 9.92
CA GLU A 400 -10.07 -11.76 11.28
C GLU A 400 -9.08 -11.06 12.24
N TRP A 401 -8.28 -10.12 11.74
CA TRP A 401 -7.39 -9.28 12.54
C TRP A 401 -8.16 -8.40 13.55
N ARG A 402 -7.62 -8.27 14.77
CA ARG A 402 -8.22 -7.49 15.87
C ARG A 402 -7.22 -6.59 16.59
N GLY A 403 -6.02 -6.42 16.05
CA GLY A 403 -4.99 -5.54 16.59
C GLY A 403 -3.59 -6.06 16.36
N GLY A 404 -2.62 -5.16 16.31
CA GLY A 404 -1.22 -5.52 16.17
C GLY A 404 -0.30 -4.32 16.38
N TYR A 405 0.88 -4.58 16.93
CA TYR A 405 1.95 -3.58 17.06
C TYR A 405 3.32 -4.24 17.00
N TYR A 406 4.32 -3.45 16.67
CA TYR A 406 5.72 -3.86 16.73
C TYR A 406 6.55 -2.88 17.56
N TYR A 407 7.65 -3.39 18.12
CA TYR A 407 8.71 -2.60 18.76
C TYR A 407 10.06 -3.10 18.26
N ALA A 408 10.83 -2.21 17.63
CA ALA A 408 12.16 -2.53 17.12
C ALA A 408 13.23 -1.81 17.95
N ALA A 409 14.30 -2.51 18.32
CA ALA A 409 15.35 -1.98 19.18
C ALA A 409 16.73 -2.60 18.86
N ARG A 410 17.79 -1.93 19.28
CA ARG A 410 19.15 -2.47 19.22
C ARG A 410 19.81 -2.50 20.59
N PRO A 411 20.67 -3.48 20.87
CA PRO A 411 21.42 -3.52 22.12
C PRO A 411 22.24 -2.24 22.33
N LYS A 412 22.24 -1.70 23.56
CA LYS A 412 23.04 -0.53 23.91
C LYS A 412 24.53 -0.77 23.62
N GLY A 413 25.18 0.23 23.05
CA GLY A 413 26.62 0.16 22.74
C GLY A 413 26.98 -0.71 21.52
N ASN A 414 26.02 -1.31 20.82
CA ASN A 414 26.26 -2.09 19.63
C ASN A 414 25.28 -1.72 18.50
N SER A 415 25.59 -0.68 17.76
CA SER A 415 24.78 -0.22 16.61
C SER A 415 24.85 -1.16 15.40
N ALA A 416 25.85 -2.05 15.35
CA ALA A 416 26.01 -3.04 14.29
C ALA A 416 25.26 -4.36 14.57
N ALA A 417 24.72 -4.55 15.78
CA ALA A 417 23.92 -5.72 16.09
C ALA A 417 22.69 -5.83 15.17
N PRO A 418 22.23 -7.05 14.89
CA PRO A 418 20.92 -7.25 14.26
C PRO A 418 19.83 -6.45 14.98
N LEU A 419 18.85 -5.98 14.22
CA LEU A 419 17.69 -5.32 14.79
C LEU A 419 16.85 -6.34 15.56
N GLY A 420 16.66 -6.11 16.87
CA GLY A 420 15.71 -6.86 17.67
C GLY A 420 14.29 -6.40 17.38
N LEU A 421 13.34 -7.32 17.35
CA LEU A 421 11.94 -7.07 17.02
C LEU A 421 11.03 -7.81 18.01
N LEU A 422 10.10 -7.08 18.60
CA LEU A 422 8.86 -7.62 19.17
C LEU A 422 7.74 -7.34 18.19
N TYR A 423 6.94 -8.33 17.84
CA TYR A 423 5.67 -8.18 17.13
C TYR A 423 4.59 -8.91 17.90
N VAL A 424 3.46 -8.24 18.15
CA VAL A 424 2.30 -8.84 18.82
C VAL A 424 1.08 -8.61 17.94
N SER A 425 0.29 -9.65 17.74
CA SER A 425 -0.90 -9.61 16.89
C SER A 425 -2.05 -10.36 17.55
N ARG A 426 -3.25 -9.77 17.56
CA ARG A 426 -4.48 -10.33 18.10
C ARG A 426 -5.49 -10.60 16.97
N TRP A 427 -6.23 -11.68 17.09
CA TRP A 427 -7.14 -12.24 16.09
C TRP A 427 -8.52 -12.47 16.66
N SER A 428 -9.49 -12.80 15.80
CA SER A 428 -10.88 -13.10 16.22
C SER A 428 -11.00 -14.40 17.03
N SER A 429 -10.06 -15.33 16.86
CA SER A 429 -10.04 -16.61 17.58
C SER A 429 -8.63 -17.19 17.70
N ALA A 430 -8.49 -18.21 18.53
CA ALA A 430 -7.25 -18.95 18.72
C ALA A 430 -6.78 -19.64 17.42
N GLU A 431 -7.71 -20.16 16.62
CA GLU A 431 -7.39 -20.79 15.33
C GLU A 431 -6.79 -19.75 14.37
N LYS A 432 -7.36 -18.54 14.29
CA LYS A 432 -6.87 -17.49 13.42
C LYS A 432 -5.49 -16.96 13.85
N ALA A 433 -5.27 -16.87 15.13
CA ALA A 433 -3.95 -16.59 15.70
C ALA A 433 -2.94 -17.70 15.33
N SER A 434 -3.34 -18.95 15.44
CA SER A 434 -2.53 -20.12 15.10
C SER A 434 -2.17 -20.16 13.60
N GLU A 435 -3.12 -19.85 12.70
CA GLU A 435 -2.88 -19.72 11.26
C GLU A 435 -1.80 -18.67 10.97
N LEU A 436 -1.89 -17.46 11.58
CA LEU A 436 -0.83 -16.45 11.42
C LEU A 436 0.51 -16.91 11.98
N GLY A 437 0.53 -17.51 13.17
CA GLY A 437 1.76 -18.04 13.77
C GLY A 437 2.47 -19.01 12.84
N MET A 438 1.73 -19.88 12.16
CA MET A 438 2.26 -20.83 11.18
C MET A 438 2.83 -20.09 9.95
N ILE A 439 2.09 -19.15 9.37
CA ILE A 439 2.56 -18.34 8.22
C ILE A 439 3.86 -17.61 8.58
N TYR A 440 3.90 -17.00 9.77
CA TYR A 440 5.08 -16.28 10.22
C TYR A 440 6.28 -17.22 10.42
N SER A 441 6.09 -18.40 11.00
CA SER A 441 7.15 -19.39 11.18
C SER A 441 7.72 -19.87 9.85
N GLN A 442 6.89 -20.11 8.86
CA GLN A 442 7.31 -20.49 7.51
C GLN A 442 8.03 -19.37 6.77
N SER A 443 7.71 -18.11 7.07
CA SER A 443 8.42 -16.96 6.50
C SER A 443 9.91 -16.95 6.84
N LEU A 444 10.30 -17.53 8.00
CA LEU A 444 11.69 -17.55 8.46
C LEU A 444 12.62 -18.21 7.43
N ALA A 445 12.20 -19.33 6.83
CA ALA A 445 12.99 -20.03 5.82
C ALA A 445 13.21 -19.22 4.53
N LYS A 446 12.34 -18.24 4.25
CA LYS A 446 12.47 -17.30 3.11
C LYS A 446 13.30 -16.07 3.45
N ARG A 447 13.37 -15.70 4.74
CA ARG A 447 14.03 -14.47 5.24
C ARG A 447 15.47 -14.69 5.69
N TYR A 448 15.78 -15.87 6.21
CA TYR A 448 17.05 -16.24 6.81
C TYR A 448 17.73 -17.35 6.00
N LYS A 449 19.07 -17.29 5.92
CA LYS A 449 19.86 -18.32 5.21
C LYS A 449 19.95 -19.63 6.00
N HIS A 450 19.91 -19.53 7.32
CA HIS A 450 20.01 -20.64 8.23
C HIS A 450 18.89 -20.54 9.26
N VAL A 451 18.02 -21.55 9.30
CA VAL A 451 16.96 -21.69 10.31
C VAL A 451 17.04 -23.09 10.89
N THR A 452 17.18 -23.18 12.22
CA THR A 452 17.17 -24.45 12.94
C THR A 452 16.10 -24.38 14.01
N VAL A 453 15.20 -25.36 14.04
CA VAL A 453 14.19 -25.51 15.08
C VAL A 453 14.85 -26.08 16.33
N THR A 454 14.77 -25.38 17.46
CA THR A 454 15.34 -25.82 18.75
C THR A 454 14.29 -26.25 19.76
N ALA A 455 13.06 -25.74 19.65
CA ALA A 455 11.91 -26.21 20.40
C ALA A 455 10.65 -26.05 19.55
N ASP A 456 9.91 -27.14 19.40
CA ASP A 456 8.67 -27.19 18.63
C ASP A 456 7.73 -28.22 19.27
N PRO A 457 6.67 -27.78 19.97
CA PRO A 457 5.72 -28.70 20.60
C PRO A 457 4.85 -29.45 19.58
N ASP A 458 4.70 -28.98 18.35
CA ASP A 458 3.82 -29.56 17.34
C ASP A 458 4.56 -30.49 16.37
N LEU A 459 5.90 -30.50 16.35
CA LEU A 459 6.68 -31.42 15.54
C LEU A 459 6.96 -32.71 16.28
N PRO A 460 6.58 -33.88 15.73
CA PRO A 460 7.07 -35.14 16.24
C PRO A 460 8.59 -35.18 16.09
N THR A 461 9.29 -35.45 17.19
CA THR A 461 10.74 -35.58 17.24
C THR A 461 11.24 -36.50 16.12
N GLY A 462 11.80 -35.91 15.05
CA GLY A 462 12.59 -36.69 14.09
C GLY A 462 12.29 -36.61 12.60
N THR A 463 11.46 -35.74 12.09
CA THR A 463 11.25 -35.67 10.63
C THR A 463 11.20 -34.24 10.10
N GLY A 464 12.26 -33.84 9.39
CA GLY A 464 12.19 -32.70 8.47
C GLY A 464 11.26 -33.03 7.31
N LYS A 465 9.99 -32.73 7.43
CA LYS A 465 9.03 -32.76 6.33
C LYS A 465 8.54 -31.36 6.03
N GLU A 466 8.50 -31.06 4.74
CA GLU A 466 7.85 -29.87 4.18
C GLU A 466 6.42 -29.74 4.73
N ILE A 467 6.09 -28.58 5.22
CA ILE A 467 4.74 -28.24 5.68
C ILE A 467 3.89 -28.02 4.44
N VAL A 468 2.84 -28.77 4.31
CA VAL A 468 2.11 -28.91 3.04
C VAL A 468 0.76 -28.20 3.04
N ASP A 469 0.19 -27.82 4.20
CA ASP A 469 -1.14 -27.21 4.18
C ASP A 469 -1.34 -26.20 5.32
N TYR A 470 -1.54 -24.91 4.94
CA TYR A 470 -1.79 -23.82 5.88
C TYR A 470 -3.19 -23.89 6.52
N GLU A 471 -4.14 -24.55 5.86
CA GLU A 471 -5.53 -24.60 6.33
C GLU A 471 -5.75 -25.69 7.41
N GLU A 472 -4.88 -26.71 7.46
CA GLU A 472 -5.02 -27.85 8.39
C GLU A 472 -3.99 -27.84 9.53
N SER A 473 -2.93 -27.03 9.44
CA SER A 473 -1.86 -27.00 10.44
C SER A 473 -1.68 -25.58 11.00
N GLY A 474 -2.06 -25.40 12.27
CA GLY A 474 -1.78 -24.18 13.02
C GLY A 474 -0.51 -24.34 13.87
N LEU A 475 0.06 -23.20 14.31
CA LEU A 475 1.13 -23.17 15.31
C LEU A 475 0.51 -22.99 16.70
N HIS A 476 0.79 -23.90 17.62
CA HIS A 476 0.28 -23.87 18.99
C HIS A 476 1.40 -23.81 20.02
N GLY A 477 1.26 -22.95 21.02
CA GLY A 477 2.24 -22.82 22.08
C GLY A 477 3.49 -22.08 21.66
N LYS A 478 4.63 -22.43 22.25
CA LYS A 478 5.91 -21.73 22.09
C LYS A 478 6.88 -22.50 21.21
N HIS A 479 7.31 -21.89 20.12
CA HIS A 479 8.28 -22.40 19.16
C HIS A 479 9.54 -21.55 19.17
N VAL A 480 10.71 -22.19 19.13
CA VAL A 480 12.01 -21.51 19.19
C VAL A 480 12.88 -21.92 18.02
N TYR A 481 13.35 -20.93 17.29
CA TYR A 481 14.21 -21.07 16.12
C TYR A 481 15.55 -20.36 16.35
N GLN A 482 16.61 -20.89 15.76
CA GLN A 482 17.92 -20.20 15.67
C GLN A 482 18.17 -19.78 14.24
N THR A 483 18.58 -18.53 14.05
CA THR A 483 18.91 -17.92 12.77
C THR A 483 20.31 -17.29 12.84
N GLU A 484 20.86 -16.86 11.69
CA GLU A 484 22.12 -16.10 11.67
C GLU A 484 22.04 -14.75 12.39
N ASP A 485 20.83 -14.18 12.55
CA ASP A 485 20.60 -12.92 13.26
C ASP A 485 20.26 -13.13 14.75
N GLY A 486 20.18 -14.38 15.23
CA GLY A 486 19.87 -14.75 16.61
C GLY A 486 18.61 -15.60 16.77
N THR A 487 18.14 -15.69 17.99
CA THR A 487 16.97 -16.48 18.36
C THR A 487 15.69 -15.80 17.88
N VAL A 488 14.76 -16.63 17.38
CA VAL A 488 13.37 -16.24 17.10
C VAL A 488 12.45 -17.10 17.97
N VAL A 489 11.57 -16.44 18.72
CA VAL A 489 10.51 -17.10 19.49
C VAL A 489 9.18 -16.69 18.90
N ILE A 490 8.33 -17.68 18.60
CA ILE A 490 6.94 -17.46 18.19
C ILE A 490 6.07 -18.20 19.21
N GLU A 491 5.22 -17.48 19.91
CA GLU A 491 4.31 -18.06 20.89
C GLU A 491 2.87 -17.65 20.58
N GLN A 492 2.00 -18.67 20.42
CA GLN A 492 0.56 -18.48 20.28
C GLN A 492 -0.12 -18.91 21.58
N LYS A 493 -0.92 -18.00 22.17
CA LYS A 493 -1.74 -18.28 23.36
C LYS A 493 -3.08 -17.55 23.26
N GLY A 494 -4.17 -18.32 23.29
CA GLY A 494 -5.49 -17.76 23.05
C GLY A 494 -5.58 -17.17 21.63
N ASP A 495 -6.12 -15.97 21.52
CA ASP A 495 -6.28 -15.23 20.26
C ASP A 495 -5.05 -14.38 19.86
N THR A 496 -3.94 -14.55 20.55
CA THR A 496 -2.76 -13.67 20.42
C THR A 496 -1.51 -14.44 20.00
N VAL A 497 -0.75 -13.86 19.10
CA VAL A 497 0.60 -14.30 18.69
C VAL A 497 1.61 -13.26 19.14
N LEU A 498 2.67 -13.71 19.79
CA LEU A 498 3.87 -12.95 20.11
C LEU A 498 5.03 -13.49 19.28
N VAL A 499 5.77 -12.59 18.66
CA VAL A 499 7.03 -12.87 17.96
C VAL A 499 8.13 -12.05 18.58
N SER A 500 9.20 -12.70 19.03
CA SER A 500 10.44 -12.08 19.50
C SER A 500 11.58 -12.50 18.58
N GLU A 501 12.22 -11.56 17.90
CA GLU A 501 13.36 -11.86 17.02
C GLU A 501 14.61 -11.11 17.47
N SER A 502 15.72 -11.80 17.55
CA SER A 502 17.05 -11.22 17.86
C SER A 502 17.09 -10.42 19.17
N LEU A 503 16.18 -10.71 20.11
CA LEU A 503 16.20 -10.21 21.49
C LEU A 503 16.88 -11.26 22.39
N ASP A 504 17.45 -10.81 23.51
CA ASP A 504 18.01 -11.77 24.48
C ASP A 504 16.89 -12.53 25.23
N PRO A 505 17.22 -13.73 25.78
CA PRO A 505 16.21 -14.58 26.42
C PRO A 505 15.50 -13.92 27.60
N ALA A 506 16.17 -13.10 28.39
CA ALA A 506 15.57 -12.47 29.56
C ALA A 506 14.56 -11.37 29.15
N THR A 507 14.90 -10.58 28.13
CA THR A 507 13.98 -9.61 27.52
C THR A 507 12.77 -10.32 26.92
N THR A 508 12.98 -11.40 26.17
CA THR A 508 11.88 -12.19 25.57
C THR A 508 10.94 -12.74 26.66
N GLU A 509 11.48 -13.35 27.71
CA GLU A 509 10.66 -13.89 28.82
C GLU A 509 9.86 -12.79 29.57
N ALA A 510 10.46 -11.62 29.74
CA ALA A 510 9.75 -10.49 30.35
C ALA A 510 8.56 -10.04 29.49
N LEU A 511 8.75 -9.95 28.17
CA LEU A 511 7.70 -9.57 27.21
C LEU A 511 6.58 -10.61 27.13
N GLU A 512 6.92 -11.91 27.14
CA GLU A 512 5.93 -13.00 27.20
C GLU A 512 5.03 -12.86 28.45
N LYS A 513 5.62 -12.58 29.62
CA LYS A 513 4.86 -12.35 30.86
C LYS A 513 3.94 -11.14 30.78
N GLU A 514 4.40 -10.04 30.19
CA GLU A 514 3.59 -8.82 30.04
C GLU A 514 2.42 -9.01 29.06
N VAL A 515 2.69 -9.65 27.91
CA VAL A 515 1.68 -9.83 26.87
C VAL A 515 0.63 -10.86 27.26
N PHE A 516 1.04 -11.96 27.88
CA PHE A 516 0.13 -13.08 28.22
C PHE A 516 -0.36 -13.08 29.66
N GLY A 517 0.08 -12.15 30.51
CA GLY A 517 -0.43 -11.99 31.88
C GLY A 517 -0.09 -13.16 32.79
N ASN A 518 1.11 -13.73 32.73
CA ASN A 518 1.56 -14.85 33.55
C ASN A 518 2.34 -14.37 34.79
#